data_ca783210ca04c60e440971a1e3c32621
#
_entry.id   ca783210ca04c60e440971a1e3c32621
#
_cell.length_a   1.000
_cell.length_b   1.000
_cell.length_c   1.000
_cell.angle_alpha   90.00
_cell.angle_beta   90.00
_cell.angle_gamma   90.00
#
_symmetry.space_group_name_H-M   'P 1'
#
loop_
_entity.id
_entity.type
_entity.pdbx_description
1 polymer ?
#
loop_
_entity_poly.entity_id
_entity_poly.type
_entity_poly.pdbx_seq_one_letter_code
_entity_poly.pdbx_strand_id
1 'polypeptide(L)'
;MTRKFLALALVAAAALGALAAEAKAPTALKSVDVTLPRSPVVLPDGPNVAVVRDNCLGCHSPEMILYQPTMPKPAWEAEVNKMRAVYKAPIDPKDTPAIVDYLTAVKGPK
;
A
#
# COMPACT_ATOMS: atom_id res chain seq x y z
N MET A 1 -50.10 -44.86 -13.27
CA MET A 1 -49.15 -43.71 -13.60
C MET A 1 -48.60 -42.99 -12.39
N THR A 2 -49.27 -42.93 -11.26
CA THR A 2 -48.85 -42.21 -10.04
C THR A 2 -47.56 -42.70 -9.35
N ARG A 3 -47.27 -44.00 -9.34
CA ARG A 3 -46.07 -44.54 -8.67
C ARG A 3 -44.74 -44.16 -9.32
N LYS A 4 -44.72 -43.96 -10.67
CA LYS A 4 -43.52 -43.57 -11.41
C LYS A 4 -43.17 -42.10 -11.19
N PHE A 5 -44.17 -41.23 -11.04
CA PHE A 5 -43.93 -39.80 -10.73
C PHE A 5 -43.46 -39.58 -9.29
N LEU A 6 -43.93 -40.41 -8.34
CA LEU A 6 -43.49 -40.32 -6.94
C LEU A 6 -42.02 -40.69 -6.80
N ALA A 7 -41.55 -41.74 -7.51
CA ALA A 7 -40.17 -42.16 -7.50
C ALA A 7 -39.23 -41.08 -8.12
N LEU A 8 -39.69 -40.44 -9.21
CA LEU A 8 -38.89 -39.37 -9.85
C LEU A 8 -38.76 -38.12 -8.97
N ALA A 9 -39.81 -37.76 -8.24
CA ALA A 9 -39.81 -36.63 -7.31
C ALA A 9 -38.89 -36.86 -6.10
N LEU A 10 -38.82 -38.08 -5.59
CA LEU A 10 -37.94 -38.45 -4.48
C LEU A 10 -36.44 -38.40 -4.87
N VAL A 11 -36.11 -38.84 -6.10
CA VAL A 11 -34.75 -38.79 -6.63
C VAL A 11 -34.30 -37.34 -6.86
N ALA A 12 -35.18 -36.49 -7.39
CA ALA A 12 -34.87 -35.06 -7.58
C ALA A 12 -34.66 -34.32 -6.27
N ALA A 13 -35.45 -34.62 -5.24
CA ALA A 13 -35.27 -33.99 -3.91
C ALA A 13 -33.98 -34.43 -3.23
N ALA A 14 -33.53 -35.68 -3.39
CA ALA A 14 -32.27 -36.16 -2.88
C ALA A 14 -31.04 -35.52 -3.58
N ALA A 15 -31.15 -35.25 -4.89
CA ALA A 15 -30.09 -34.60 -5.65
C ALA A 15 -29.95 -33.12 -5.30
N LEU A 16 -31.03 -32.38 -5.01
CA LEU A 16 -30.97 -31.00 -4.55
C LEU A 16 -30.37 -30.87 -3.13
N GLY A 17 -30.57 -31.84 -2.26
CA GLY A 17 -30.02 -31.86 -0.91
C GLY A 17 -28.49 -32.05 -0.87
N ALA A 18 -27.93 -32.76 -1.86
CA ALA A 18 -26.49 -33.02 -1.96
C ALA A 18 -25.66 -31.81 -2.42
N LEU A 19 -26.27 -30.85 -3.13
CA LEU A 19 -25.61 -29.63 -3.57
C LEU A 19 -25.48 -28.54 -2.49
N ALA A 20 -26.13 -28.69 -1.34
CA ALA A 20 -26.10 -27.70 -0.25
C ALA A 20 -24.99 -27.91 0.78
N ALA A 21 -24.15 -28.94 0.64
CA ALA A 21 -23.28 -29.42 1.71
C ALA A 21 -21.82 -28.91 1.67
N GLU A 22 -21.47 -27.94 0.80
CA GLU A 22 -20.10 -27.41 0.74
C GLU A 22 -19.98 -25.91 1.09
N ALA A 23 -20.77 -25.46 2.05
CA ALA A 23 -20.46 -24.17 2.68
C ALA A 23 -19.22 -24.35 3.58
N LYS A 24 -18.04 -24.10 3.01
CA LYS A 24 -16.78 -24.06 3.80
C LYS A 24 -16.97 -23.11 4.98
N ALA A 25 -16.74 -23.61 6.18
CA ALA A 25 -16.84 -22.81 7.40
C ALA A 25 -16.00 -21.52 7.24
N PRO A 26 -16.50 -20.37 7.68
CA PRO A 26 -15.74 -19.13 7.58
C PRO A 26 -14.40 -19.27 8.32
N THR A 27 -13.34 -18.89 7.63
CA THR A 27 -11.99 -18.89 8.23
C THR A 27 -11.98 -17.91 9.42
N ALA A 28 -11.81 -18.43 10.62
CA ALA A 28 -11.66 -17.60 11.80
C ALA A 28 -10.29 -16.91 11.75
N LEU A 29 -10.28 -15.60 11.55
CA LEU A 29 -9.08 -14.77 11.63
C LEU A 29 -8.79 -14.49 13.11
N LYS A 30 -7.53 -14.70 13.51
CA LYS A 30 -7.06 -14.33 14.85
C LYS A 30 -6.17 -13.11 14.73
N SER A 31 -6.45 -12.07 15.53
CA SER A 31 -5.53 -10.95 15.69
C SER A 31 -4.27 -11.41 16.44
N VAL A 32 -3.12 -10.95 15.97
CA VAL A 32 -1.82 -11.19 16.61
C VAL A 32 -1.15 -9.84 16.78
N ASP A 33 -0.72 -9.56 18.01
CA ASP A 33 0.09 -8.38 18.31
C ASP A 33 1.52 -8.64 17.87
N VAL A 34 2.02 -7.75 16.99
CA VAL A 34 3.39 -7.82 16.48
C VAL A 34 4.12 -6.54 16.83
N THR A 35 5.23 -6.66 17.54
CA THR A 35 6.16 -5.55 17.75
C THR A 35 7.06 -5.43 16.53
N LEU A 36 6.87 -4.36 15.76
CA LEU A 36 7.72 -4.09 14.60
C LEU A 36 9.07 -3.52 15.05
N PRO A 37 10.19 -3.97 14.47
CA PRO A 37 11.48 -3.37 14.74
C PRO A 37 11.48 -1.91 14.27
N ARG A 38 12.08 -1.02 15.07
CA ARG A 38 12.30 0.37 14.68
C ARG A 38 13.59 0.47 13.92
N SER A 39 13.55 1.11 12.74
CA SER A 39 14.77 1.45 12.03
C SER A 39 15.52 2.60 12.75
N PRO A 40 16.84 2.52 12.90
CA PRO A 40 17.64 3.64 13.37
C PRO A 40 17.91 4.69 12.26
N VAL A 41 17.53 4.42 11.03
CA VAL A 41 17.81 5.32 9.91
C VAL A 41 16.96 6.57 10.01
N VAL A 42 17.59 7.72 9.89
CA VAL A 42 16.95 9.04 9.85
C VAL A 42 17.39 9.79 8.61
N LEU A 43 16.59 10.75 8.19
CA LEU A 43 17.00 11.67 7.13
C LEU A 43 18.18 12.51 7.61
N PRO A 44 19.25 12.67 6.81
CA PRO A 44 20.37 13.54 7.14
C PRO A 44 19.89 14.96 7.47
N ASP A 45 20.54 15.58 8.45
CA ASP A 45 20.24 16.98 8.75
C ASP A 45 20.72 17.89 7.61
N GLY A 46 19.99 18.96 7.39
CA GLY A 46 20.28 19.93 6.35
C GLY A 46 19.12 20.87 6.08
N PRO A 47 19.33 21.86 5.20
CA PRO A 47 18.26 22.78 4.79
C PRO A 47 17.04 22.00 4.27
N ASN A 48 15.84 22.43 4.65
CA ASN A 48 14.56 21.86 4.23
C ASN A 48 14.25 20.43 4.73
N VAL A 49 15.07 19.82 5.60
CA VAL A 49 14.80 18.46 6.12
C VAL A 49 13.45 18.39 6.84
N ALA A 50 13.05 19.43 7.57
CA ALA A 50 11.75 19.48 8.24
C ALA A 50 10.60 19.39 7.25
N VAL A 51 10.67 20.11 6.14
CA VAL A 51 9.65 20.08 5.08
C VAL A 51 9.53 18.66 4.50
N VAL A 52 10.64 17.96 4.30
CA VAL A 52 10.62 16.57 3.82
C VAL A 52 10.06 15.62 4.88
N ARG A 53 10.42 15.78 6.15
CA ARG A 53 9.84 14.99 7.25
C ARG A 53 8.32 15.12 7.30
N ASP A 54 7.82 16.34 7.25
CA ASP A 54 6.39 16.63 7.39
C ASP A 54 5.56 16.12 6.20
N ASN A 55 6.12 16.21 4.98
CA ASN A 55 5.39 15.84 3.76
C ASN A 55 5.57 14.38 3.33
N CYS A 56 6.66 13.70 3.73
CA CYS A 56 7.03 12.40 3.18
C CYS A 56 6.92 11.26 4.20
N LEU A 57 7.29 11.49 5.47
CA LEU A 57 7.40 10.41 6.46
C LEU A 57 6.06 9.91 7.00
N GLY A 58 4.95 10.55 6.65
CA GLY A 58 3.62 10.00 6.90
C GLY A 58 3.30 8.73 6.10
N CYS A 59 3.98 8.56 4.94
CA CYS A 59 3.77 7.43 4.03
C CYS A 59 5.05 6.65 3.73
N HIS A 60 6.23 7.26 3.85
CA HIS A 60 7.52 6.67 3.55
C HIS A 60 8.39 6.54 4.80
N SER A 61 9.21 5.49 4.87
CA SER A 61 10.32 5.47 5.82
C SER A 61 11.51 6.27 5.27
N PRO A 62 12.43 6.74 6.13
CA PRO A 62 13.65 7.38 5.67
C PRO A 62 14.45 6.51 4.70
N GLU A 63 14.51 5.20 4.92
CA GLU A 63 15.20 4.25 4.04
C GLU A 63 14.62 4.25 2.63
N MET A 64 13.30 4.29 2.51
CA MET A 64 12.64 4.28 1.21
C MET A 64 13.07 5.49 0.36
N ILE A 65 13.39 6.60 1.00
CA ILE A 65 13.91 7.80 0.35
C ILE A 65 15.42 7.67 0.07
N LEU A 66 16.20 7.27 1.10
CA LEU A 66 17.65 7.26 1.03
C LEU A 66 18.23 6.15 0.16
N TYR A 67 17.50 5.04 -0.04
CA TYR A 67 17.95 3.93 -0.89
C TYR A 67 17.54 4.08 -2.35
N GLN A 68 16.88 5.19 -2.71
CA GLN A 68 16.65 5.51 -4.11
C GLN A 68 17.97 5.68 -4.86
N PRO A 69 18.01 5.41 -6.17
CA PRO A 69 19.16 5.73 -7.01
C PRO A 69 19.52 7.21 -6.91
N THR A 70 20.77 7.53 -7.17
CA THR A 70 21.20 8.92 -7.35
C THR A 70 20.50 9.52 -8.57
N MET A 71 19.79 10.63 -8.37
CA MET A 71 18.99 11.26 -9.42
C MET A 71 19.28 12.76 -9.52
N PRO A 72 19.34 13.32 -10.73
CA PRO A 72 19.48 14.76 -10.91
C PRO A 72 18.19 15.49 -10.50
N LYS A 73 18.31 16.78 -10.21
CA LYS A 73 17.20 17.64 -9.74
C LYS A 73 15.91 17.49 -10.54
N PRO A 74 15.92 17.49 -11.90
CA PRO A 74 14.68 17.32 -12.69
C PRO A 74 14.00 15.96 -12.46
N ALA A 75 14.76 14.91 -12.20
CA ALA A 75 14.19 13.60 -11.91
C ALA A 75 13.54 13.56 -10.52
N TRP A 76 14.15 14.21 -9.52
CA TRP A 76 13.52 14.40 -8.21
C TRP A 76 12.24 15.23 -8.30
N GLU A 77 12.24 16.30 -9.11
CA GLU A 77 11.05 17.11 -9.35
C GLU A 77 9.93 16.29 -9.99
N ALA A 78 10.24 15.47 -10.98
CA ALA A 78 9.28 14.58 -11.63
C ALA A 78 8.70 13.56 -10.62
N GLU A 79 9.53 13.00 -9.72
CA GLU A 79 9.08 12.04 -8.71
C GLU A 79 8.18 12.69 -7.66
N VAL A 80 8.51 13.88 -7.15
CA VAL A 80 7.65 14.62 -6.22
C VAL A 80 6.31 15.00 -6.88
N ASN A 81 6.35 15.44 -8.13
CA ASN A 81 5.13 15.74 -8.89
C ASN A 81 4.27 14.48 -9.12
N LYS A 82 4.88 13.32 -9.34
CA LYS A 82 4.18 12.04 -9.44
C LYS A 82 3.50 11.67 -8.12
N MET A 83 4.15 11.86 -6.95
CA MET A 83 3.51 11.65 -5.66
C MET A 83 2.23 12.49 -5.52
N ARG A 84 2.27 13.75 -5.95
CA ARG A 84 1.11 14.65 -5.89
C ARG A 84 0.03 14.30 -6.92
N ALA A 85 0.42 14.12 -8.18
CA ALA A 85 -0.53 13.98 -9.28
C ALA A 85 -1.17 12.58 -9.35
N VAL A 86 -0.37 11.54 -9.16
CA VAL A 86 -0.80 10.13 -9.31
C VAL A 86 -1.25 9.56 -7.97
N TYR A 87 -0.41 9.65 -6.95
CA TYR A 87 -0.68 9.05 -5.64
C TYR A 87 -1.47 9.96 -4.70
N LYS A 88 -1.78 11.19 -5.12
CA LYS A 88 -2.59 12.15 -4.37
C LYS A 88 -2.01 12.48 -2.99
N ALA A 89 -0.68 12.44 -2.87
CA ALA A 89 -0.01 12.85 -1.65
C ALA A 89 -0.37 14.32 -1.32
N PRO A 90 -0.70 14.63 -0.06
CA PRO A 90 -1.16 15.96 0.35
C PRO A 90 0.00 16.96 0.50
N ILE A 91 0.88 17.04 -0.51
CA ILE A 91 2.01 17.97 -0.56
C ILE A 91 1.52 19.31 -1.11
N ASP A 92 1.69 20.38 -0.34
CA ASP A 92 1.40 21.73 -0.82
C ASP A 92 2.34 22.08 -2.01
N PRO A 93 1.83 22.61 -3.12
CA PRO A 93 2.68 23.06 -4.23
C PRO A 93 3.83 23.97 -3.84
N LYS A 94 3.66 24.82 -2.83
CA LYS A 94 4.71 25.72 -2.32
C LYS A 94 5.90 24.99 -1.70
N ASP A 95 5.69 23.77 -1.18
CA ASP A 95 6.72 22.97 -0.53
C ASP A 95 7.58 22.17 -1.53
N THR A 96 7.07 21.98 -2.75
CA THR A 96 7.75 21.18 -3.79
C THR A 96 9.20 21.63 -4.05
N PRO A 97 9.52 22.93 -4.22
CA PRO A 97 10.89 23.34 -4.45
C PRO A 97 11.83 22.99 -3.28
N ALA A 98 11.40 23.21 -2.04
CA ALA A 98 12.19 22.90 -0.86
C ALA A 98 12.44 21.40 -0.71
N ILE A 99 11.44 20.57 -1.00
CA ILE A 99 11.59 19.11 -1.02
C ILE A 99 12.60 18.67 -2.08
N VAL A 100 12.47 19.17 -3.30
CA VAL A 100 13.35 18.82 -4.42
C VAL A 100 14.80 19.26 -4.14
N ASP A 101 14.99 20.44 -3.56
CA ASP A 101 16.32 20.94 -3.20
C ASP A 101 17.00 20.03 -2.15
N TYR A 102 16.26 19.62 -1.10
CA TYR A 102 16.77 18.68 -0.11
C TYR A 102 17.13 17.33 -0.73
N LEU A 103 16.22 16.74 -1.50
CA LEU A 103 16.45 15.44 -2.14
C LEU A 103 17.65 15.47 -3.09
N THR A 104 17.80 16.56 -3.83
CA THR A 104 18.96 16.76 -4.70
C THR A 104 20.26 16.91 -3.91
N ALA A 105 20.25 17.61 -2.79
CA ALA A 105 21.43 17.75 -1.93
C ALA A 105 21.87 16.41 -1.32
N VAL A 106 20.91 15.57 -0.92
CA VAL A 106 21.19 14.30 -0.24
C VAL A 106 21.45 13.15 -1.23
N LYS A 107 20.76 13.14 -2.36
CA LYS A 107 20.73 12.02 -3.32
C LYS A 107 20.93 12.47 -4.78
N GLY A 108 21.45 13.68 -5.00
CA GLY A 108 21.85 14.14 -6.33
C GLY A 108 23.24 13.61 -6.74
N PRO A 109 23.59 13.72 -8.04
CA PRO A 109 24.95 13.46 -8.52
C PRO A 109 25.95 14.37 -7.80
N LYS A 110 27.11 13.83 -7.46
CA LYS A 110 28.25 14.58 -6.93
C LYS A 110 29.13 15.07 -8.06
#